data_b933f6490c8bae3fb928e6d51a6a9ff2
#
_entry.id   b933f6490c8bae3fb928e6d51a6a9ff2
#
_cell.length_a   1.000
_cell.length_b   1.000
_cell.length_c   1.000
_cell.angle_alpha   90.00
_cell.angle_beta   90.00
_cell.angle_gamma   90.00
#
_symmetry.space_group_name_H-M   'P 1'
#
loop_
_entity.id
_entity.type
_entity.pdbx_description
1 polymer ?
#
loop_
_entity_poly.entity_id
_entity_poly.type
_entity_poly.pdbx_seq_one_letter_code
_entity_poly.pdbx_strand_id
1 'polypeptide(L)'
;MKLKTALTTAALAVSIAAVSAPAMARDTINIVGSSTVYPFATVVAERFGRNTDFPTPKLESTGSGGGLKLFCEGVGTQYPDITNSSRRMKKSEFDNCQSNGVESITEVRI
;
A
#
# COMPACT_ATOMS: atom_id res chain seq x y z
N MET A 1 -64.28 -33.81 9.78
CA MET A 1 -62.83 -33.90 10.03
C MET A 1 -62.15 -32.75 9.34
N LYS A 2 -61.67 -31.81 10.11
CA LYS A 2 -60.92 -30.69 9.58
C LYS A 2 -59.44 -30.97 9.76
N LEU A 3 -58.77 -31.28 8.67
CA LEU A 3 -57.28 -31.34 8.64
C LEU A 3 -56.76 -29.91 8.71
N LYS A 4 -56.21 -29.55 9.83
CA LYS A 4 -55.39 -28.35 9.95
C LYS A 4 -53.98 -28.68 9.48
N THR A 5 -53.69 -28.40 8.25
CA THR A 5 -52.31 -28.36 7.74
C THR A 5 -51.63 -27.14 8.33
N ALA A 6 -50.81 -27.37 9.36
CA ALA A 6 -49.90 -26.32 9.81
C ALA A 6 -48.77 -26.23 8.81
N LEU A 7 -48.77 -25.17 8.00
CA LEU A 7 -47.65 -24.79 7.19
C LEU A 7 -46.60 -24.16 8.12
N THR A 8 -45.67 -24.96 8.56
CA THR A 8 -44.44 -24.45 9.17
C THR A 8 -43.54 -23.92 8.07
N THR A 9 -43.62 -22.64 7.80
CA THR A 9 -42.64 -21.93 7.01
C THR A 9 -41.33 -21.92 7.84
N ALA A 10 -40.42 -22.84 7.54
CA ALA A 10 -39.07 -22.73 8.01
C ALA A 10 -38.41 -21.55 7.28
N ALA A 11 -38.28 -20.42 7.97
CA ALA A 11 -37.45 -19.33 7.52
C ALA A 11 -36.01 -19.77 7.60
N LEU A 12 -35.42 -20.16 6.45
CA LEU A 12 -33.98 -20.30 6.34
C LEU A 12 -33.40 -18.89 6.45
N ALA A 13 -32.94 -18.56 7.64
CA ALA A 13 -32.07 -17.42 7.83
C ALA A 13 -30.72 -17.78 7.19
N VAL A 14 -30.52 -17.40 5.93
CA VAL A 14 -29.20 -17.44 5.32
C VAL A 14 -28.40 -16.32 5.98
N SER A 15 -27.68 -16.67 7.03
CA SER A 15 -26.66 -15.78 7.58
C SER A 15 -25.54 -15.72 6.52
N ILE A 16 -25.55 -14.67 5.73
CA ILE A 16 -24.40 -14.31 4.89
C ILE A 16 -23.32 -13.88 5.88
N ALA A 17 -22.46 -14.84 6.24
CA ALA A 17 -21.19 -14.47 6.87
C ALA A 17 -20.44 -13.62 5.86
N ALA A 18 -20.40 -12.32 6.11
CA ALA A 18 -19.49 -11.45 5.38
C ALA A 18 -18.07 -11.93 5.68
N VAL A 19 -17.52 -12.75 4.78
CA VAL A 19 -16.10 -13.08 4.82
C VAL A 19 -15.38 -11.79 4.44
N SER A 20 -15.00 -11.01 5.46
CA SER A 20 -14.03 -9.95 5.24
C SER A 20 -12.76 -10.65 4.77
N ALA A 21 -12.43 -10.50 3.48
CA ALA A 21 -11.14 -10.93 2.98
C ALA A 21 -10.07 -10.28 3.86
N PRO A 22 -9.12 -11.05 4.43
CA PRO A 22 -8.04 -10.45 5.19
C PRO A 22 -7.36 -9.42 4.29
N ALA A 23 -7.21 -8.20 4.79
CA ALA A 23 -6.41 -7.21 4.11
C ALA A 23 -5.03 -7.83 3.90
N MET A 24 -4.67 -8.11 2.63
CA MET A 24 -3.36 -8.64 2.28
C MET A 24 -2.34 -7.56 2.56
N ALA A 25 -1.76 -7.59 3.77
CA ALA A 25 -0.61 -6.76 4.09
C ALA A 25 0.55 -7.20 3.18
N ARG A 26 1.21 -6.26 2.55
CA ARG A 26 2.42 -6.52 1.79
C ARG A 26 3.54 -6.89 2.75
N ASP A 27 4.19 -8.02 2.53
CA ASP A 27 5.32 -8.46 3.37
C ASP A 27 6.61 -7.72 3.03
N THR A 28 6.74 -7.20 1.81
CA THR A 28 7.93 -6.53 1.31
C THR A 28 7.67 -5.04 1.11
N ILE A 29 8.56 -4.22 1.64
CA ILE A 29 8.54 -2.76 1.43
C ILE A 29 8.98 -2.47 0.00
N ASN A 30 8.18 -1.74 -0.76
CA ASN A 30 8.50 -1.30 -2.11
C ASN A 30 8.90 0.18 -2.12
N ILE A 31 10.09 0.43 -2.64
CA ILE A 31 10.72 1.75 -2.67
C ILE A 31 11.04 2.11 -4.12
N VAL A 32 10.62 3.29 -4.54
CA VAL A 32 10.92 3.85 -5.85
C VAL A 32 11.62 5.19 -5.71
N GLY A 33 12.17 5.73 -6.78
CA GLY A 33 12.59 7.12 -6.80
C GLY A 33 14.00 7.36 -7.33
N SER A 34 14.68 8.31 -6.72
CA SER A 34 15.93 8.92 -7.16
C SER A 34 17.02 7.92 -7.54
N SER A 35 17.54 8.04 -8.74
CA SER A 35 18.71 7.30 -9.19
C SER A 35 19.99 7.71 -8.45
N THR A 36 20.06 8.93 -7.95
CA THR A 36 21.17 9.44 -7.14
C THR A 36 21.18 8.80 -5.75
N VAL A 37 20.02 8.63 -5.14
CA VAL A 37 19.87 8.00 -3.81
C VAL A 37 19.94 6.48 -3.89
N TYR A 38 19.61 5.90 -5.03
CA TYR A 38 19.50 4.45 -5.22
C TYR A 38 20.69 3.62 -4.70
N PRO A 39 21.97 3.96 -4.99
CA PRO A 39 23.10 3.17 -4.47
C PRO A 39 23.16 3.13 -2.94
N PHE A 40 22.83 4.25 -2.29
CA PHE A 40 22.81 4.36 -0.83
C PHE A 40 21.62 3.62 -0.23
N ALA A 41 20.47 3.79 -0.81
CA ALA A 41 19.24 3.10 -0.39
C ALA A 41 19.36 1.58 -0.52
N THR A 42 20.05 1.09 -1.53
CA THR A 42 20.32 -0.35 -1.71
C THR A 42 21.12 -0.92 -0.53
N VAL A 43 22.14 -0.23 -0.07
CA VAL A 43 22.93 -0.67 1.09
C VAL A 43 22.06 -0.71 2.36
N VAL A 44 21.25 0.30 2.57
CA VAL A 44 20.33 0.37 3.73
C VAL A 44 19.31 -0.77 3.68
N ALA A 45 18.72 -1.02 2.52
CA ALA A 45 17.73 -2.08 2.31
C ALA A 45 18.35 -3.47 2.58
N GLU A 46 19.55 -3.73 2.07
CA GLU A 46 20.26 -4.98 2.29
C GLU A 46 20.59 -5.20 3.78
N ARG A 47 21.03 -4.16 4.47
CA ARG A 47 21.28 -4.21 5.92
C ARG A 47 19.99 -4.46 6.70
N PHE A 48 18.90 -3.84 6.32
CA PHE A 48 17.59 -4.08 6.93
C PHE A 48 17.18 -5.54 6.80
N GLY A 49 17.29 -6.11 5.61
CA GLY A 49 16.96 -7.51 5.36
C GLY A 49 17.85 -8.50 6.14
N ARG A 50 19.14 -8.16 6.32
CA ARG A 50 20.07 -9.02 7.09
C ARG A 50 19.91 -8.90 8.60
N ASN A 51 19.49 -7.74 9.11
CA ASN A 51 19.43 -7.43 10.54
C ASN A 51 18.02 -7.56 11.12
N THR A 52 17.04 -7.93 10.33
CA THR A 52 15.65 -8.13 10.75
C THR A 52 15.10 -9.44 10.19
N ASP A 53 13.97 -9.87 10.71
CA ASP A 53 13.21 -11.03 10.20
C ASP A 53 12.33 -10.67 8.99
N PHE A 54 12.37 -9.41 8.56
CA PHE A 54 11.59 -8.96 7.41
C PHE A 54 12.35 -9.16 6.09
N PRO A 55 11.63 -9.36 4.98
CA PRO A 55 12.25 -9.41 3.65
C PRO A 55 13.03 -8.14 3.32
N THR A 56 14.10 -8.29 2.56
CA THR A 56 14.83 -7.15 2.02
C THR A 56 13.90 -6.26 1.20
N PRO A 57 13.83 -4.95 1.49
CA PRO A 57 13.03 -4.02 0.69
C PRO A 57 13.42 -4.05 -0.79
N LYS A 58 12.43 -3.97 -1.64
CA LYS A 58 12.60 -3.93 -3.08
C LYS A 58 12.74 -2.47 -3.55
N LEU A 59 13.81 -2.19 -4.27
CA LEU A 59 14.09 -0.86 -4.79
C LEU A 59 14.00 -0.82 -6.31
N GLU A 60 13.48 0.29 -6.82
CA GLU A 60 13.42 0.58 -8.24
C GLU A 60 13.90 2.01 -8.50
N SER A 61 14.85 2.16 -9.41
CA SER A 61 15.41 3.46 -9.81
C SER A 61 14.53 4.07 -10.90
N THR A 62 13.66 4.98 -10.53
CA THR A 62 12.71 5.64 -11.43
C THR A 62 13.03 7.11 -11.69
N GLY A 63 14.03 7.66 -10.98
CA GLY A 63 14.22 9.09 -10.83
C GLY A 63 13.27 9.70 -9.81
N SER A 64 13.62 10.88 -9.27
CA SER A 64 12.83 11.54 -8.23
C SER A 64 11.40 11.85 -8.69
N GLY A 65 11.25 12.46 -9.85
CA GLY A 65 9.94 12.81 -10.40
C GLY A 65 9.09 11.59 -10.74
N GLY A 66 9.68 10.55 -11.32
CA GLY A 66 9.00 9.30 -11.63
C GLY A 66 8.54 8.58 -10.36
N GLY A 67 9.38 8.53 -9.34
CA GLY A 67 9.05 7.93 -8.05
C GLY A 67 7.91 8.66 -7.34
N LEU A 68 7.98 9.98 -7.29
CA LEU A 68 6.93 10.81 -6.70
C LEU A 68 5.59 10.64 -7.42
N LYS A 69 5.62 10.53 -8.76
CA LYS A 69 4.41 10.26 -9.55
C LYS A 69 3.78 8.92 -9.16
N LEU A 70 4.56 7.84 -9.14
CA LEU A 70 4.09 6.52 -8.75
C LEU A 70 3.55 6.49 -7.32
N PHE A 71 4.27 7.10 -6.39
CA PHE A 71 3.87 7.20 -4.99
C PHE A 71 2.55 7.95 -4.81
N CYS A 72 2.31 8.98 -5.60
CA CYS A 72 1.11 9.80 -5.54
C CYS A 72 -0.07 9.25 -6.37
N GLU A 73 0.04 8.08 -6.99
CA GLU A 73 -1.07 7.50 -7.78
C GLU A 73 -2.20 6.95 -6.92
N GLY A 74 -1.92 6.54 -5.70
CA GLY A 74 -2.94 6.02 -4.80
C GLY A 74 -2.37 5.35 -3.57
N VAL A 75 -3.27 4.78 -2.78
CA VAL A 75 -2.98 4.02 -1.56
C VAL A 75 -3.33 2.55 -1.79
N GLY A 76 -2.49 1.67 -1.32
CA GLY A 76 -2.71 0.22 -1.40
C GLY A 76 -1.46 -0.55 -1.81
N THR A 77 -1.57 -1.87 -1.84
CA THR A 77 -0.43 -2.77 -2.09
C THR A 77 0.12 -2.70 -3.51
N GLN A 78 -0.61 -2.14 -4.46
CA GLN A 78 -0.19 -1.94 -5.83
C GLN A 78 0.66 -0.68 -6.04
N TYR A 79 0.76 0.18 -5.01
CA TYR A 79 1.53 1.42 -5.05
C TYR A 79 2.77 1.33 -4.17
N PRO A 80 3.82 2.13 -4.42
CA PRO A 80 5.00 2.16 -3.56
C PRO A 80 4.70 2.60 -2.13
N ASP A 81 5.45 2.07 -1.18
CA ASP A 81 5.37 2.46 0.23
C ASP A 81 6.21 3.69 0.53
N ILE A 82 7.34 3.81 -0.17
CA ILE A 82 8.33 4.88 0.02
C ILE A 82 8.79 5.37 -1.36
N THR A 83 9.01 6.66 -1.47
CA THR A 83 9.75 7.22 -2.60
C THR A 83 10.94 8.04 -2.11
N ASN A 84 12.11 7.77 -2.71
CA ASN A 84 13.32 8.54 -2.48
C ASN A 84 13.38 9.71 -3.48
N SER A 85 13.87 10.84 -3.03
CA SER A 85 14.02 12.02 -3.87
C SER A 85 15.34 12.73 -3.59
N SER A 86 15.98 13.23 -4.63
CA SER A 86 17.15 14.09 -4.53
C SER A 86 16.79 15.57 -4.32
N ARG A 87 15.51 15.86 -4.20
CA ARG A 87 14.96 17.20 -3.98
C ARG A 87 13.69 17.12 -3.15
N ARG A 88 13.23 18.24 -2.64
CA ARG A 88 11.92 18.32 -1.98
C ARG A 88 10.78 18.04 -2.97
N MET A 89 9.69 17.53 -2.45
CA MET A 89 8.45 17.40 -3.17
C MET A 89 7.96 18.78 -3.63
N LYS A 90 7.55 18.86 -4.89
CA LYS A 90 6.94 20.07 -5.43
C LYS A 90 5.49 20.19 -4.97
N LYS A 91 4.98 21.43 -4.91
CA LYS A 91 3.57 21.65 -4.58
C LYS A 91 2.63 20.91 -5.53
N SER A 92 2.93 20.88 -6.83
CA SER A 92 2.13 20.15 -7.82
C SER A 92 2.09 18.64 -7.56
N GLU A 93 3.18 18.07 -7.10
CA GLU A 93 3.26 16.65 -6.72
C GLU A 93 2.45 16.39 -5.44
N PHE A 94 2.56 17.26 -4.45
CA PHE A 94 1.74 17.18 -3.26
C PHE A 94 0.24 17.27 -3.57
N ASP A 95 -0.16 18.23 -4.39
CA ASP A 95 -1.55 18.41 -4.80
C ASP A 95 -2.07 17.17 -5.57
N ASN A 96 -1.25 16.56 -6.42
CA ASN A 96 -1.58 15.32 -7.11
C ASN A 96 -1.74 14.14 -6.14
N CYS A 97 -0.87 14.02 -5.15
CA CYS A 97 -1.03 13.05 -4.07
C CYS A 97 -2.37 13.21 -3.36
N GLN A 98 -2.71 14.42 -2.96
CA GLN A 98 -3.96 14.72 -2.25
C GLN A 98 -5.19 14.35 -3.09
N SER A 99 -5.20 14.69 -4.38
CA SER A 99 -6.32 14.37 -5.28
C SER A 99 -6.48 12.87 -5.53
N ASN A 100 -5.44 12.08 -5.34
CA ASN A 100 -5.47 10.62 -5.47
C ASN A 100 -5.64 9.88 -4.14
N GLY A 101 -5.95 10.59 -3.06
CA GLY A 101 -6.21 10.00 -1.75
C GLY A 101 -4.96 9.71 -0.91
N VAL A 102 -3.78 10.11 -1.37
CA VAL A 102 -2.53 10.04 -0.60
C VAL A 102 -2.41 11.31 0.24
N GLU A 103 -3.09 11.32 1.38
CA GLU A 103 -3.31 12.53 2.18
C GLU A 103 -2.27 12.73 3.28
N SER A 104 -1.78 11.63 3.84
CA SER A 104 -0.81 11.67 4.93
C SER A 104 0.58 11.30 4.42
N ILE A 105 1.43 12.31 4.24
CA ILE A 105 2.77 12.15 3.70
C ILE A 105 3.78 12.57 4.75
N THR A 106 4.72 11.70 5.07
CA THR A 106 5.85 12.02 5.94
C THR A 106 7.09 12.23 5.08
N GLU A 107 7.63 13.44 5.09
CA GLU A 107 8.89 13.76 4.42
C GLU A 107 10.03 13.76 5.43
N VAL A 108 11.05 12.94 5.20
CA VAL A 108 12.22 12.82 6.05
C VAL A 108 13.45 13.27 5.27
N ARG A 109 14.20 14.20 5.84
CA ARG A 109 15.48 14.65 5.29
C ARG A 109 16.59 13.71 5.75
N ILE A 110 17.38 13.26 4.81
CA ILE A 110 18.54 12.41 5.03
C ILE A 110 19.83 13.11 4.63
#